data_dc64914dd289838f10671b8fd327ee28
#
_entry.id   dc64914dd289838f10671b8fd327ee28
#
_cell.length_a   1.000
_cell.length_b   1.000
_cell.length_c   1.000
_cell.angle_alpha   90.00
_cell.angle_beta   90.00
_cell.angle_gamma   90.00
#
_symmetry.space_group_name_H-M   'P 1'
#
loop_
_entity.id
_entity.type
_entity.pdbx_description
1 polymer ?
#
loop_
_entity_poly.entity_id
_entity_poly.type
_entity_poly.pdbx_seq_one_letter_code
_entity_poly.pdbx_strand_id
1 'polypeptide(L)'
;DISDKLLFKSGSYDVTENAKTVLGKVATVLKNQPEIEFMVEGHTDNVPYKGNNGVVDNWDLSVKRATSVVKILQTKYGLDPAKMAAAGRGEYKPLADNATKEGKAANRRTRIVILPQLDQFFQLLEPKETK
;
A
#
# COMPACT_ATOMS: atom_id res chain seq x y z
N ASP A 1 -4.67 7.87 0.63
CA ASP A 1 -5.05 6.74 1.47
C ASP A 1 -6.39 6.16 1.02
N ILE A 2 -6.52 4.85 1.11
CA ILE A 2 -7.74 4.14 0.79
C ILE A 2 -8.16 3.33 2.02
N SER A 3 -9.40 3.54 2.49
CA SER A 3 -9.94 2.78 3.62
C SER A 3 -10.01 1.29 3.30
N ASP A 4 -9.73 0.42 4.28
CA ASP A 4 -9.79 -1.03 4.08
C ASP A 4 -11.20 -1.53 3.73
N LYS A 5 -12.24 -0.84 4.18
CA LYS A 5 -13.64 -1.16 3.82
C LYS A 5 -13.88 -1.13 2.32
N LEU A 6 -13.15 -0.27 1.60
CA LEU A 6 -13.28 -0.16 0.14
C LEU A 6 -12.53 -1.26 -0.59
N LEU A 7 -11.57 -1.91 0.05
CA LEU A 7 -10.68 -2.87 -0.60
C LEU A 7 -10.92 -4.30 -0.16
N PHE A 8 -11.17 -4.53 1.13
CA PHE A 8 -11.15 -5.87 1.72
C PHE A 8 -12.36 -6.11 2.61
N LYS A 9 -12.75 -7.38 2.74
CA LYS A 9 -13.62 -7.79 3.82
C LYS A 9 -12.83 -7.75 5.14
N SER A 10 -13.56 -7.57 6.25
CA SER A 10 -12.93 -7.55 7.57
C SER A 10 -12.06 -8.80 7.79
N GLY A 11 -10.83 -8.60 8.24
CA GLY A 11 -9.88 -9.68 8.50
C GLY A 11 -9.38 -10.41 7.26
N SER A 12 -9.73 -9.98 6.07
CA SER A 12 -9.32 -10.62 4.82
C SER A 12 -8.25 -9.82 4.10
N TYR A 13 -7.48 -10.48 3.26
CA TYR A 13 -6.56 -9.85 2.32
C TYR A 13 -6.99 -10.03 0.87
N ASP A 14 -8.16 -10.61 0.64
CA ASP A 14 -8.71 -10.74 -0.71
C ASP A 14 -9.41 -9.44 -1.12
N VAL A 15 -9.08 -8.96 -2.31
CA VAL A 15 -9.66 -7.73 -2.86
C VAL A 15 -11.08 -8.00 -3.32
N THR A 16 -12.02 -7.17 -2.88
CA THR A 16 -13.44 -7.29 -3.28
C THR A 16 -13.66 -6.86 -4.72
N GLU A 17 -14.79 -7.25 -5.30
CA GLU A 17 -15.13 -6.82 -6.67
C GLU A 17 -15.30 -5.29 -6.75
N ASN A 18 -15.91 -4.68 -5.75
CA ASN A 18 -16.05 -3.21 -5.71
C ASN A 18 -14.71 -2.50 -5.62
N ALA A 19 -13.76 -3.11 -4.93
CA ALA A 19 -12.41 -2.56 -4.80
C ALA A 19 -11.69 -2.47 -6.14
N LYS A 20 -11.98 -3.38 -7.05
CA LYS A 20 -11.37 -3.37 -8.39
C LYS A 20 -11.72 -2.08 -9.14
N THR A 21 -12.91 -1.53 -8.94
CA THR A 21 -13.29 -0.24 -9.54
C THR A 21 -12.45 0.90 -8.98
N VAL A 22 -12.24 0.93 -7.65
CA VAL A 22 -11.38 1.93 -7.00
C VAL A 22 -9.95 1.82 -7.52
N LEU A 23 -9.44 0.60 -7.58
CA LEU A 23 -8.07 0.36 -8.06
C LEU A 23 -7.92 0.67 -9.55
N GLY A 24 -8.97 0.51 -10.34
CA GLY A 24 -8.98 0.91 -11.74
C GLY A 24 -8.75 2.42 -11.92
N LYS A 25 -9.34 3.23 -11.05
CA LYS A 25 -9.12 4.68 -11.05
C LYS A 25 -7.67 5.02 -10.69
N VAL A 26 -7.13 4.36 -9.69
CA VAL A 26 -5.72 4.51 -9.29
C VAL A 26 -4.82 4.13 -10.47
N ALA A 27 -5.10 3.00 -11.10
CA ALA A 27 -4.32 2.51 -12.23
C ALA A 27 -4.33 3.49 -13.40
N THR A 28 -5.47 4.11 -13.70
CA THR A 28 -5.57 5.10 -14.77
C THR A 28 -4.64 6.28 -14.53
N VAL A 29 -4.63 6.80 -13.30
CA VAL A 29 -3.74 7.90 -12.92
C VAL A 29 -2.28 7.50 -13.10
N LEU A 30 -1.92 6.31 -12.60
CA LEU A 30 -0.51 5.84 -12.63
C LEU A 30 -0.05 5.49 -14.04
N LYS A 31 -0.93 4.98 -14.90
CA LYS A 31 -0.59 4.72 -16.30
C LYS A 31 -0.23 5.99 -17.07
N ASN A 32 -0.83 7.11 -16.70
CA ASN A 32 -0.52 8.40 -17.34
C ASN A 32 0.82 8.98 -16.88
N GLN A 33 1.48 8.32 -15.93
CA GLN A 33 2.79 8.73 -15.38
C GLN A 33 3.72 7.52 -15.36
N PRO A 34 4.11 6.98 -16.54
CA PRO A 34 4.83 5.70 -16.61
C PRO A 34 6.22 5.73 -15.99
N GLU A 35 6.81 6.89 -15.79
CA GLU A 35 8.11 7.05 -15.16
C GLU A 35 8.06 6.98 -13.63
N ILE A 36 6.87 7.08 -13.04
CA ILE A 36 6.72 7.10 -11.58
C ILE A 36 6.84 5.67 -11.03
N GLU A 37 7.68 5.52 -10.02
CA GLU A 37 7.70 4.34 -9.16
C GLU A 37 6.87 4.63 -7.92
N PHE A 38 6.16 3.63 -7.44
CA PHE A 38 5.33 3.77 -6.25
C PHE A 38 5.31 2.51 -5.41
N MET A 39 4.93 2.70 -4.16
CA MET A 39 4.81 1.61 -3.19
C MET A 39 3.37 1.55 -2.71
N VAL A 40 2.83 0.34 -2.65
CA VAL A 40 1.56 0.08 -1.97
C VAL A 40 1.88 -0.31 -0.54
N GLU A 41 1.40 0.47 0.41
CA GLU A 41 1.73 0.31 1.82
C GLU A 41 0.47 -0.01 2.62
N GLY A 42 0.44 -1.19 3.26
CA GLY A 42 -0.67 -1.64 4.08
C GLY A 42 -0.49 -1.23 5.54
N HIS A 43 -1.61 -0.88 6.19
CA HIS A 43 -1.66 -0.51 7.61
C HIS A 43 -2.85 -1.17 8.28
N THR A 44 -2.69 -1.56 9.54
CA THR A 44 -3.75 -2.14 10.35
C THR A 44 -4.03 -1.26 11.58
N ASP A 45 -5.11 -1.58 12.29
CA ASP A 45 -5.29 -1.10 13.65
C ASP A 45 -4.50 -1.98 14.64
N ASN A 46 -4.68 -1.77 15.93
CA ASN A 46 -3.96 -2.51 16.97
C ASN A 46 -4.70 -3.74 17.50
N VAL A 47 -5.82 -4.11 16.91
CA VAL A 47 -6.50 -5.35 17.28
C VAL A 47 -5.65 -6.53 16.82
N PRO A 48 -5.24 -7.45 17.72
CA PRO A 48 -4.42 -8.57 17.33
C PRO A 48 -5.10 -9.40 16.25
N TYR A 49 -4.36 -9.68 15.18
CA TYR A 49 -4.82 -10.54 14.11
C TYR A 49 -4.30 -11.95 14.35
N LYS A 50 -5.20 -12.91 14.36
CA LYS A 50 -4.87 -14.32 14.41
C LYS A 50 -5.46 -14.98 13.19
N GLY A 51 -4.62 -15.15 12.19
CA GLY A 51 -5.01 -15.79 10.95
C GLY A 51 -4.46 -17.19 10.82
N ASN A 52 -4.52 -17.70 9.61
CA ASN A 52 -3.96 -18.99 9.25
C ASN A 52 -3.26 -18.85 7.88
N ASN A 53 -2.77 -19.96 7.33
CA ASN A 53 -2.12 -19.98 6.01
C ASN A 53 -0.91 -19.03 5.93
N GLY A 54 -0.12 -18.94 7.02
CA GLY A 54 1.09 -18.14 7.07
C GLY A 54 0.88 -16.66 7.40
N VAL A 55 -0.36 -16.23 7.61
CA VAL A 55 -0.67 -14.86 8.05
C VAL A 55 -0.98 -14.92 9.54
N VAL A 56 0.00 -14.60 10.37
CA VAL A 56 -0.08 -14.85 11.82
C VAL A 56 -0.31 -13.59 12.65
N ASP A 57 0.01 -12.41 12.14
CA ASP A 57 -0.09 -11.15 12.87
C ASP A 57 -0.41 -9.97 11.96
N ASN A 58 -0.44 -8.78 12.53
CA ASN A 58 -0.71 -7.56 11.77
C ASN A 58 0.42 -7.19 10.80
N TRP A 59 1.66 -7.57 11.09
CA TRP A 59 2.75 -7.44 10.12
C TRP A 59 2.42 -8.21 8.84
N ASP A 60 2.11 -9.49 8.99
CA ASP A 60 1.80 -10.36 7.85
C ASP A 60 0.55 -9.89 7.12
N LEU A 61 -0.50 -9.50 7.86
CA LEU A 61 -1.75 -9.04 7.25
C LEU A 61 -1.53 -7.79 6.40
N SER A 62 -0.78 -6.80 6.92
CA SER A 62 -0.52 -5.57 6.21
C SER A 62 0.28 -5.79 4.93
N VAL A 63 1.29 -6.64 4.98
CA VAL A 63 2.09 -7.00 3.81
C VAL A 63 1.24 -7.76 2.79
N LYS A 64 0.45 -8.73 3.25
CA LYS A 64 -0.38 -9.55 2.36
C LYS A 64 -1.45 -8.73 1.65
N ARG A 65 -2.04 -7.77 2.36
CA ARG A 65 -3.00 -6.82 1.77
C ARG A 65 -2.34 -5.96 0.69
N ALA A 66 -1.16 -5.43 0.97
CA ALA A 66 -0.41 -4.65 0.00
C ALA A 66 -0.06 -5.48 -1.25
N THR A 67 0.37 -6.71 -1.06
CA THR A 67 0.70 -7.63 -2.14
C THR A 67 -0.54 -7.94 -3.00
N SER A 68 -1.69 -8.16 -2.37
CA SER A 68 -2.95 -8.41 -3.10
C SER A 68 -3.31 -7.25 -4.02
N VAL A 69 -3.14 -6.01 -3.54
CA VAL A 69 -3.38 -4.81 -4.35
C VAL A 69 -2.40 -4.72 -5.52
N VAL A 70 -1.10 -4.91 -5.26
CA VAL A 70 -0.07 -4.89 -6.31
C VAL A 70 -0.37 -5.90 -7.41
N LYS A 71 -0.77 -7.12 -7.03
CA LYS A 71 -1.11 -8.16 -8.01
C LYS A 71 -2.30 -7.78 -8.90
N ILE A 72 -3.32 -7.15 -8.33
CA ILE A 72 -4.46 -6.65 -9.12
C ILE A 72 -4.01 -5.54 -10.08
N LEU A 73 -3.23 -4.59 -9.62
CA LEU A 73 -2.71 -3.52 -10.46
C LEU A 73 -1.89 -4.08 -11.63
N GLN A 74 -1.11 -5.11 -11.37
CA GLN A 74 -0.30 -5.76 -12.39
C GLN A 74 -1.13 -6.57 -13.37
N THR A 75 -1.95 -7.51 -12.85
CA THR A 75 -2.59 -8.54 -13.68
C THR A 75 -3.87 -8.05 -14.34
N LYS A 76 -4.67 -7.23 -13.66
CA LYS A 76 -5.92 -6.74 -14.22
C LYS A 76 -5.74 -5.43 -14.98
N TYR A 77 -4.89 -4.54 -14.48
CA TYR A 77 -4.73 -3.20 -15.05
C TYR A 77 -3.43 -2.99 -15.81
N GLY A 78 -2.57 -3.99 -15.84
CA GLY A 78 -1.38 -3.98 -16.69
C GLY A 78 -0.30 -2.99 -16.29
N LEU A 79 -0.24 -2.58 -15.01
CA LEU A 79 0.85 -1.72 -14.56
C LEU A 79 2.17 -2.50 -14.54
N ASP A 80 3.26 -1.79 -14.80
CA ASP A 80 4.60 -2.38 -14.87
C ASP A 80 5.06 -2.82 -13.47
N PRO A 81 5.30 -4.12 -13.23
CA PRO A 81 5.73 -4.58 -11.93
C PRO A 81 7.09 -4.04 -11.50
N ALA A 82 7.94 -3.63 -12.45
CA ALA A 82 9.22 -3.02 -12.13
C ALA A 82 9.08 -1.65 -11.46
N LYS A 83 7.90 -1.02 -11.57
CA LYS A 83 7.61 0.30 -10.99
C LYS A 83 6.86 0.22 -9.67
N MET A 84 6.61 -0.98 -9.16
CA MET A 84 5.80 -1.18 -7.96
C MET A 84 6.58 -1.88 -6.86
N ALA A 85 6.28 -1.52 -5.62
CA ALA A 85 6.70 -2.26 -4.43
C ALA A 85 5.51 -2.45 -3.52
N ALA A 86 5.52 -3.52 -2.74
CA ALA A 86 4.53 -3.78 -1.70
C ALA A 86 5.21 -3.74 -0.34
N ALA A 87 4.60 -3.09 0.63
CA ALA A 87 5.13 -2.99 1.98
C ALA A 87 4.00 -3.05 3.02
N GLY A 88 4.34 -3.50 4.21
CA GLY A 88 3.43 -3.49 5.34
C GLY A 88 4.05 -2.78 6.52
N ARG A 89 3.24 -1.98 7.20
CA ARG A 89 3.63 -1.26 8.41
C ARG A 89 3.03 -1.86 9.68
N GLY A 90 2.19 -2.90 9.54
CA GLY A 90 1.48 -3.46 10.68
C GLY A 90 0.61 -2.39 11.33
N GLU A 91 0.58 -2.39 12.66
CA GLU A 91 -0.18 -1.43 13.47
C GLU A 91 0.63 -0.20 13.90
N TYR A 92 1.89 -0.11 13.50
CA TYR A 92 2.89 0.75 14.14
C TYR A 92 2.99 2.17 13.59
N LYS A 93 2.16 2.54 12.65
CA LYS A 93 2.07 3.90 12.09
C LYS A 93 0.63 4.39 12.09
N PRO A 94 0.02 4.55 13.28
CA PRO A 94 -1.37 4.97 13.34
C PRO A 94 -1.54 6.43 12.91
N LEU A 95 -2.66 6.70 12.23
CA LEU A 95 -3.10 8.05 11.92
C LEU A 95 -3.96 8.64 13.04
N ALA A 96 -4.64 7.77 13.78
CA ALA A 96 -5.63 8.16 14.76
C ALA A 96 -5.54 7.27 15.99
N ASP A 97 -6.30 7.63 17.02
CA ASP A 97 -6.31 6.90 18.28
C ASP A 97 -7.01 5.53 18.09
N ASN A 98 -6.28 4.46 18.43
CA ASN A 98 -6.81 3.09 18.41
C ASN A 98 -7.80 2.80 19.54
N ALA A 99 -7.98 3.74 20.50
CA ALA A 99 -8.95 3.57 21.57
C ALA A 99 -10.39 3.75 21.09
N THR A 100 -10.62 4.39 19.96
CA THR A 100 -11.95 4.60 19.41
C THR A 100 -12.18 3.73 18.17
N LYS A 101 -13.45 3.42 17.91
CA LYS A 101 -13.86 2.67 16.73
C LYS A 101 -13.50 3.44 15.46
N GLU A 102 -13.72 4.74 15.45
CA GLU A 102 -13.42 5.63 14.34
C GLU A 102 -11.91 5.71 14.07
N GLY A 103 -11.12 5.79 15.14
CA GLY A 103 -9.66 5.80 15.04
C GLY A 103 -9.10 4.51 14.48
N LYS A 104 -9.61 3.36 14.95
CA LYS A 104 -9.23 2.06 14.39
C LYS A 104 -9.57 1.98 12.89
N ALA A 105 -10.75 2.44 12.51
CA ALA A 105 -11.16 2.42 11.11
C ALA A 105 -10.25 3.28 10.24
N ALA A 106 -9.84 4.44 10.74
CA ALA A 106 -8.90 5.32 10.03
C ALA A 106 -7.52 4.67 9.88
N ASN A 107 -7.09 3.89 10.87
CA ASN A 107 -5.79 3.22 10.86
C ASN A 107 -5.76 2.04 9.87
N ARG A 108 -6.89 1.38 9.63
CA ARG A 108 -7.00 0.29 8.64
C ARG A 108 -7.08 0.90 7.24
N ARG A 109 -5.94 1.01 6.58
CA ARG A 109 -5.86 1.69 5.28
C ARG A 109 -4.75 1.13 4.40
N THR A 110 -4.82 1.46 3.12
CA THR A 110 -3.77 1.22 2.14
C THR A 110 -3.35 2.56 1.57
N ARG A 111 -2.05 2.82 1.53
CA ARG A 111 -1.49 4.05 0.98
C ARG A 111 -0.79 3.75 -0.33
N ILE A 112 -0.97 4.63 -1.30
CA ILE A 112 -0.13 4.67 -2.49
C ILE A 112 0.92 5.75 -2.25
N VAL A 113 2.18 5.34 -2.14
CA VAL A 113 3.29 6.22 -1.82
C VAL A 113 4.16 6.37 -3.06
N ILE A 114 4.26 7.58 -3.57
CA ILE A 114 5.12 7.86 -4.71
C ILE A 114 6.57 7.88 -4.21
N LEU A 115 7.41 7.08 -4.87
CA LEU A 115 8.81 6.98 -4.49
C LEU A 115 9.63 8.06 -5.18
N PRO A 116 10.62 8.65 -4.49
CA PRO A 116 11.49 9.63 -5.12
C PRO A 116 12.34 8.97 -6.20
N GLN A 117 12.70 9.76 -7.23
CA GLN A 117 13.62 9.29 -8.25
C GLN A 117 15.02 9.21 -7.65
N LEU A 118 15.61 8.03 -7.71
CA LEU A 118 16.93 7.78 -7.11
C LEU A 118 18.01 8.66 -7.71
N ASP A 119 17.95 8.94 -9.00
CA ASP A 119 18.94 9.78 -9.66
C ASP A 119 19.02 11.17 -9.03
N GLN A 120 17.87 11.78 -8.76
CA GLN A 120 17.84 13.09 -8.10
C GLN A 120 18.39 13.02 -6.68
N PHE A 121 18.05 11.94 -5.96
CA PHE A 121 18.54 11.74 -4.60
C PHE A 121 20.05 11.59 -4.59
N PHE A 122 20.63 10.79 -5.48
CA PHE A 122 22.08 10.61 -5.57
C PHE A 122 22.79 11.88 -5.97
N GLN A 123 22.20 12.70 -6.84
CA GLN A 123 22.77 14.00 -7.21
C GLN A 123 22.92 14.92 -5.99
N LEU A 124 21.99 14.83 -5.04
CA LEU A 124 22.07 15.62 -3.82
C LEU A 124 23.18 15.15 -2.90
N LEU A 125 23.55 13.87 -2.95
CA LEU A 125 24.59 13.28 -2.12
C LEU A 125 25.98 13.37 -2.75
N GLU A 126 26.07 13.52 -4.06
CA GLU A 126 27.36 13.61 -4.74
C GLU A 126 28.00 14.97 -4.48
N PRO A 127 29.31 14.98 -4.19
CA PRO A 127 30.03 16.25 -4.16
C PRO A 127 29.92 16.95 -5.50
N LYS A 128 29.62 18.24 -5.49
CA LYS A 128 29.63 19.01 -6.73
C LYS A 128 31.06 19.04 -7.27
N GLU A 129 31.21 18.59 -8.51
CA GLU A 129 32.49 18.76 -9.16
C GLU A 129 32.74 20.24 -9.37
N THR A 130 33.83 20.70 -8.79
CA THR A 130 34.33 22.03 -9.06
C THR A 130 35.18 21.97 -10.32
N LYS A 131 34.68 22.57 -11.33
CA LYS A 131 35.46 22.72 -12.57
C LYS A 131 35.90 24.14 -12.73
#